data_3842cd5639297f9440dda3cccca389ba
#
_entry.id   3842cd5639297f9440dda3cccca389ba
#
_cell.length_a   1.000
_cell.length_b   1.000
_cell.length_c   1.000
_cell.angle_alpha   90.00
_cell.angle_beta   90.00
_cell.angle_gamma   90.00
#
_symmetry.space_group_name_H-M   'P 1'
#
loop_
_entity.id
_entity.type
_entity.pdbx_description
1 polymer ?
#
loop_
_entity_poly.entity_id
_entity_poly.type
_entity_poly.pdbx_seq_one_letter_code
_entity_poly.pdbx_strand_id
1 'polypeptide(L)' 'MRLEVSAPMQGTISEALVSVKDEVKFNGEMIVLEAMKMNNPICAPTNETIKEVRVKEEDKVKTGQVLVVLE' A
#
# COMPACT_ATOMS: atom_id res chain seq x y z
N MET A 1 -3.74 -5.44 16.47
CA MET A 1 -2.30 -5.22 16.26
C MET A 1 -2.09 -4.26 15.11
N ARG A 2 -1.22 -3.28 15.28
CA ARG A 2 -0.95 -2.29 14.23
C ARG A 2 0.17 -2.77 13.33
N LEU A 3 -0.06 -2.73 12.03
CA LEU A 3 0.93 -3.09 11.03
C LEU A 3 1.11 -1.94 10.05
N GLU A 4 2.35 -1.61 9.76
CA GLU A 4 2.68 -0.60 8.75
C GLU A 4 3.18 -1.31 7.51
N VAL A 5 2.54 -1.03 6.38
CA VAL A 5 2.96 -1.60 5.10
C VAL A 5 3.77 -0.54 4.37
N SER A 6 5.01 -0.85 4.09
CA SER A 6 5.97 0.10 3.53
C SER A 6 6.33 -0.24 2.09
N ALA A 7 6.80 0.77 1.36
CA ALA A 7 7.23 0.58 -0.01
C ALA A 7 8.50 -0.28 -0.03
N PRO A 8 8.50 -1.37 -0.82
CA PRO A 8 9.68 -2.22 -0.93
C PRO A 8 10.78 -1.60 -1.80
N MET A 9 10.42 -0.58 -2.57
CA MET A 9 11.36 0.11 -3.45
C MET A 9 10.80 1.50 -3.74
N GLN A 10 11.64 2.40 -4.20
CA GLN A 10 11.18 3.73 -4.58
C GLN A 10 10.38 3.63 -5.88
N GLY A 11 9.43 4.53 -6.05
CA GLY A 11 8.60 4.55 -7.25
C GLY A 11 7.48 5.55 -7.12
N THR A 12 6.47 5.39 -7.96
CA THR A 12 5.31 6.26 -8.00
C THR A 12 4.06 5.43 -7.75
N ILE A 13 3.14 5.96 -6.96
CA ILE A 13 1.86 5.28 -6.70
C ILE A 13 1.02 5.37 -7.97
N SER A 14 0.74 4.22 -8.58
CA SER A 14 -0.08 4.14 -9.78
C SER A 14 -1.56 4.14 -9.42
N GLU A 15 -1.94 3.36 -8.41
CA GLU A 15 -3.32 3.29 -7.95
C GLU A 15 -3.36 3.02 -6.45
N ALA A 16 -4.35 3.59 -5.79
CA ALA A 16 -4.68 3.24 -4.40
C ALA A 16 -6.03 2.54 -4.45
N LEU A 17 -6.05 1.25 -4.17
CA LEU A 17 -7.22 0.39 -4.33
C LEU A 17 -8.07 0.27 -3.06
N VAL A 18 -7.61 0.84 -1.96
CA VAL A 18 -8.28 0.74 -0.67
C VAL A 18 -8.50 2.10 -0.04
N SER A 19 -9.46 2.15 0.86
CA SER A 19 -9.78 3.36 1.62
C SER A 19 -9.83 3.02 3.11
N VAL A 20 -9.74 4.06 3.94
CA VAL A 20 -9.86 3.89 5.39
C VAL A 20 -11.15 3.16 5.71
N LYS A 21 -11.08 2.21 6.64
CA LYS A 21 -12.15 1.33 7.11
C LYS A 21 -12.44 0.14 6.19
N ASP A 22 -11.81 0.03 5.03
CA ASP A 22 -11.95 -1.16 4.20
C ASP A 22 -11.35 -2.36 4.93
N GLU A 23 -11.97 -3.51 4.75
CA GLU A 23 -11.40 -4.77 5.21
C GLU A 23 -10.60 -5.38 4.08
N VAL A 24 -9.40 -5.85 4.40
CA VAL A 24 -8.55 -6.51 3.42
C VAL A 24 -8.29 -7.94 3.82
N LYS A 25 -8.09 -8.78 2.84
CA LYS A 25 -7.77 -10.19 3.05
C LYS A 25 -6.32 -10.42 2.70
N PHE A 26 -5.73 -11.45 3.28
CA PHE A 26 -4.37 -11.87 2.97
C PHE A 26 -4.16 -11.93 1.45
N ASN A 27 -3.09 -11.32 0.97
CA ASN A 27 -2.74 -11.22 -0.45
C ASN A 27 -3.65 -10.32 -1.29
N GLY A 28 -4.64 -9.66 -0.70
CA GLY A 28 -5.43 -8.68 -1.44
C GLY A 28 -4.59 -7.48 -1.81
N GLU A 29 -4.72 -7.00 -3.05
CA GLU A 29 -3.95 -5.85 -3.52
C GLU A 29 -4.49 -4.58 -2.89
N MET A 30 -3.60 -3.77 -2.34
CA MET A 30 -3.98 -2.51 -1.69
C MET A 30 -3.51 -1.30 -2.48
N ILE A 31 -2.29 -1.33 -2.95
CA ILE A 31 -1.63 -0.22 -3.65
C ILE A 31 -0.92 -0.81 -4.86
N VAL A 32 -0.91 -0.08 -5.96
CA VAL A 32 -0.09 -0.46 -7.11
C VAL A 32 1.05 0.55 -7.20
N LEU A 33 2.26 0.06 -7.09
CA LEU A 33 3.47 0.88 -7.15
C LEU A 33 4.15 0.68 -8.49
N GLU A 34 4.35 1.76 -9.22
CA GLU A 34 5.11 1.72 -10.46
C GLU A 34 6.58 1.98 -10.15
N ALA A 35 7.42 1.01 -10.45
CA ALA A 35 8.85 1.11 -10.25
C ALA A 35 9.56 0.37 -11.37
N MET A 36 10.62 0.96 -11.91
CA MET A 36 11.41 0.35 -12.99
C MET A 36 10.54 -0.03 -14.20
N LYS A 37 9.57 0.83 -14.53
CA LYS A 37 8.65 0.66 -15.66
C LYS A 37 7.72 -0.56 -15.52
N MET A 38 7.54 -1.05 -14.30
CA MET A 38 6.64 -2.15 -14.02
C MET A 38 5.67 -1.78 -12.92
N ASN A 39 4.47 -2.32 -12.98
CA ASN A 39 3.50 -2.15 -11.91
C ASN A 39 3.66 -3.29 -10.91
N ASN A 40 3.85 -2.94 -9.65
CA ASN A 40 4.08 -3.91 -8.58
C ASN A 40 2.95 -3.78 -7.57
N PRO A 41 2.10 -4.79 -7.41
CA PRO A 41 1.04 -4.71 -6.41
C PRO A 41 1.63 -4.89 -5.01
N ILE A 42 1.16 -4.06 -4.09
CA ILE A 42 1.49 -4.19 -2.68
C ILE A 42 0.29 -4.84 -2.02
N CYS A 43 0.47 -6.04 -1.50
CA CYS A 43 -0.62 -6.86 -1.00
C CYS A 43 -0.67 -6.88 0.52
N ALA A 44 -1.85 -7.16 1.05
CA ALA A 44 -2.05 -7.25 2.49
C ALA A 44 -1.33 -8.48 3.05
N PRO A 45 -0.53 -8.33 4.12
CA PRO A 45 0.17 -9.46 4.70
C PRO A 45 -0.72 -10.34 5.57
N THR A 46 -1.92 -9.86 5.90
CA THR A 46 -2.85 -10.59 6.76
C THR A 46 -4.25 -9.99 6.60
N ASN A 47 -5.25 -10.62 7.19
CA ASN A 47 -6.62 -10.10 7.20
C ASN A 47 -6.70 -8.99 8.25
N GLU A 48 -6.96 -7.77 7.83
CA GLU A 48 -7.01 -6.63 8.73
C GLU A 48 -7.91 -5.54 8.16
N THR A 49 -8.12 -4.48 8.93
CA THR A 49 -8.87 -3.31 8.48
C THR A 49 -7.89 -2.18 8.18
N ILE A 50 -8.17 -1.41 7.15
CA ILE A 50 -7.35 -0.26 6.78
C ILE A 50 -7.59 0.86 7.80
N LYS A 51 -6.56 1.25 8.51
CA LYS A 51 -6.63 2.33 9.47
C LYS A 51 -6.25 3.68 8.85
N GLU A 52 -5.19 3.69 8.04
CA GLU A 52 -4.72 4.91 7.37
C GLU A 52 -4.24 4.55 5.98
N VAL A 53 -4.47 5.46 5.05
CA VAL A 53 -3.86 5.41 3.72
C VAL A 53 -3.05 6.69 3.60
N ARG A 54 -1.72 6.57 3.56
CA ARG A 54 -0.82 7.72 3.64
C ARG A 54 -0.34 8.22 2.29
N VAL A 55 -0.82 7.61 1.20
CA VAL A 55 -0.41 8.00 -0.15
C VAL A 55 -1.64 8.04 -1.05
N LYS A 56 -1.48 8.68 -2.19
CA LYS A 56 -2.52 8.78 -3.21
C LYS A 56 -1.88 8.60 -4.57
N GLU A 57 -2.70 8.48 -5.61
CA GLU A 57 -2.22 8.34 -6.97
C GLU A 57 -1.25 9.45 -7.33
N GLU A 58 -0.20 9.07 -8.04
CA GLU A 58 0.88 9.93 -8.51
C GLU A 58 1.86 10.39 -7.43
N ASP A 59 1.67 10.02 -6.17
CA ASP A 59 2.66 10.32 -5.13
C ASP A 59 3.94 9.55 -5.41
N LYS A 60 5.06 10.22 -5.19
CA LYS A 60 6.38 9.57 -5.27
C LYS A 60 6.77 9.11 -3.89
N VAL A 61 7.24 7.88 -3.79
CA VAL A 61 7.60 7.28 -2.51
C VAL A 61 9.01 6.73 -2.55
N LYS A 62 9.60 6.64 -1.36
CA LYS A 62 10.94 6.08 -1.18
C LYS A 62 10.84 4.72 -0.54
N THR A 63 11.87 3.91 -0.72
CA THR A 63 11.99 2.62 -0.06
C THR A 63 11.78 2.80 1.45
N GLY A 64 10.93 1.99 2.04
CA GLY A 64 10.65 2.03 3.48
C GLY A 64 9.60 3.05 3.90
N GLN A 65 9.13 3.89 2.99
CA GLN A 65 8.07 4.85 3.32
C GLN A 65 6.77 4.10 3.58
N VAL A 66 6.09 4.44 4.68
CA VAL A 66 4.82 3.79 5.03
C VAL A 66 3.73 4.23 4.08
N LEU A 67 3.05 3.27 3.49
CA LEU A 67 1.97 3.52 2.53
C LEU A 67 0.60 3.37 3.17
N VAL A 68 0.41 2.33 3.96
CA VAL A 68 -0.87 1.97 4.55
C VAL A 68 -0.63 1.48 5.96
N VAL A 69 -1.55 1.79 6.87
CA VAL A 69 -1.53 1.27 8.23
C VAL A 69 -2.75 0.39 8.41
N LEU A 70 -2.52 -0.83 8.87
CA LEU A 70 -3.56 -1.83 9.14
C LEU A 70 -3.71 -2.00 10.64
N GLU A 71 -4.91 -2.30 11.07
CA GLU A 71 -5.16 -2.54 12.49
C GLU A 71 -6.36 -3.45 12.74
#